data_a73dc41839f9099985aea83c3a9a5009
#
_entry.id   a73dc41839f9099985aea83c3a9a5009
#
_cell.length_a   1.000
_cell.length_b   1.000
_cell.length_c   1.000
_cell.angle_alpha   90.00
_cell.angle_beta   90.00
_cell.angle_gamma   90.00
#
_symmetry.space_group_name_H-M   'P 1'
#
loop_
_entity.id
_entity.type
_entity.pdbx_description
1 polymer ?
#
loop_
_entity_poly.entity_id
_entity_poly.type
_entity_poly.pdbx_seq_one_letter_code
_entity_poly.pdbx_strand_id
1 'polypeptide(L)'
;SQEELQAWFTAFEKDLETEKILFKDYVLFYTTFFLGDRKSESYALQWKHINTQEQEIQLVQALDKYKNPKSTKGNKKTTFRIPNELTDLLQEWKKQQKIELTKFNIIQTPEQYVFTYIDTKGNVNSCLHADYLNNKMKSVKRRHPELAHATPHKLRHTGATLAKKAGTSMEAISEALTHSDTITTKTYVNTSNVIPMAVGEIAFRNLKK
;
A
#
# COMPACT_ATOMS: atom_id res chain seq x y z
N SER A 1 -19.04 -4.12 -0.30
CA SER A 1 -19.82 -2.95 0.15
C SER A 1 -18.97 -2.02 0.98
N GLN A 2 -19.52 -0.84 1.30
CA GLN A 2 -18.87 0.13 2.19
C GLN A 2 -18.75 -0.43 3.61
N GLU A 3 -19.79 -1.09 4.09
CA GLU A 3 -19.86 -1.72 5.40
C GLU A 3 -18.82 -2.86 5.54
N GLU A 4 -18.67 -3.66 4.49
CA GLU A 4 -17.66 -4.73 4.46
C GLU A 4 -16.23 -4.15 4.52
N LEU A 5 -15.98 -3.06 3.82
CA LEU A 5 -14.68 -2.39 3.86
C LEU A 5 -14.41 -1.81 5.25
N GLN A 6 -15.40 -1.13 5.85
CA GLN A 6 -15.29 -0.60 7.20
C GLN A 6 -15.00 -1.72 8.22
N ALA A 7 -15.67 -2.86 8.08
CA ALA A 7 -15.44 -4.03 8.94
C ALA A 7 -13.99 -4.53 8.85
N TRP A 8 -13.39 -4.55 7.66
CA TRP A 8 -11.99 -4.91 7.49
C TRP A 8 -11.05 -3.94 8.20
N PHE A 9 -11.25 -2.62 8.08
CA PHE A 9 -10.45 -1.63 8.81
C PHE A 9 -10.56 -1.82 10.31
N THR A 10 -11.77 -1.95 10.82
CA THR A 10 -12.03 -2.17 12.24
C THR A 10 -11.36 -3.46 12.76
N ALA A 11 -11.38 -4.53 11.97
CA ALA A 11 -10.72 -5.79 12.33
C ALA A 11 -9.19 -5.65 12.40
N PHE A 12 -8.57 -4.95 11.45
CA PHE A 12 -7.13 -4.68 11.49
C PHE A 12 -6.76 -3.79 12.69
N GLU A 13 -7.54 -2.76 12.98
CA GLU A 13 -7.33 -1.88 14.14
C GLU A 13 -7.42 -2.67 15.45
N LYS A 14 -8.46 -3.49 15.60
CA LYS A 14 -8.64 -4.35 16.78
C LYS A 14 -7.49 -5.35 16.94
N ASP A 15 -7.06 -5.97 15.85
CA ASP A 15 -5.94 -6.91 15.89
C ASP A 15 -4.61 -6.22 16.22
N LEU A 16 -4.43 -4.97 15.82
CA LEU A 16 -3.28 -4.16 16.22
C LEU A 16 -3.33 -3.83 17.71
N GLU A 17 -4.48 -3.34 18.22
CA GLU A 17 -4.68 -3.00 19.63
C GLU A 17 -4.47 -4.21 20.54
N THR A 18 -4.85 -5.39 20.10
CA THR A 18 -4.72 -6.67 20.84
C THR A 18 -3.43 -7.41 20.52
N GLU A 19 -2.48 -6.79 19.84
CA GLU A 19 -1.17 -7.34 19.48
C GLU A 19 -1.22 -8.67 18.70
N LYS A 20 -2.28 -8.87 17.91
CA LYS A 20 -2.45 -10.04 17.03
C LYS A 20 -1.80 -9.86 15.66
N ILE A 21 -1.50 -8.62 15.27
CA ILE A 21 -0.72 -8.29 14.08
C ILE A 21 0.42 -7.35 14.46
N LEU A 22 1.46 -7.34 13.63
CA LEU A 22 2.56 -6.40 13.77
C LEU A 22 2.18 -5.03 13.19
N PHE A 23 2.72 -3.97 13.78
CA PHE A 23 2.49 -2.60 13.30
C PHE A 23 2.84 -2.44 11.82
N LYS A 24 3.96 -3.03 11.36
CA LYS A 24 4.33 -3.01 9.94
C LYS A 24 3.26 -3.60 9.02
N ASP A 25 2.58 -4.68 9.46
CA ASP A 25 1.54 -5.33 8.66
C ASP A 25 0.29 -4.46 8.56
N TYR A 26 -0.04 -3.77 9.63
CA TYR A 26 -1.08 -2.75 9.64
C TYR A 26 -0.74 -1.59 8.67
N VAL A 27 0.49 -1.08 8.73
CA VAL A 27 0.94 0.00 7.83
C VAL A 27 0.95 -0.47 6.38
N LEU A 28 1.37 -1.71 6.10
CA LEU A 28 1.34 -2.30 4.76
C LEU A 28 -0.09 -2.38 4.22
N PHE A 29 -1.04 -2.84 5.02
CA PHE A 29 -2.45 -2.92 4.64
C PHE A 29 -3.00 -1.53 4.28
N TYR A 30 -2.77 -0.54 5.15
CA TYR A 30 -3.19 0.84 4.91
C TYR A 30 -2.55 1.43 3.65
N THR A 31 -1.23 1.27 3.49
CA THR A 31 -0.51 1.78 2.33
C THR A 31 -1.07 1.21 1.03
N THR A 32 -1.23 -0.12 0.97
CA THR A 32 -1.76 -0.80 -0.21
C THR A 32 -3.19 -0.38 -0.52
N PHE A 33 -4.02 -0.21 0.50
CA PHE A 33 -5.39 0.25 0.31
C PHE A 33 -5.44 1.72 -0.15
N PHE A 34 -4.76 2.62 0.54
CA PHE A 34 -4.79 4.06 0.24
C PHE A 34 -4.28 4.37 -1.17
N LEU A 35 -3.19 3.75 -1.58
CA LEU A 35 -2.66 3.94 -2.92
C LEU A 35 -3.56 3.29 -3.98
N GLY A 36 -4.35 2.28 -3.60
CA GLY A 36 -5.10 1.46 -4.54
C GLY A 36 -4.19 0.75 -5.54
N ASP A 37 -2.93 0.55 -5.15
CA ASP A 37 -1.91 -0.05 -6.00
C ASP A 37 -1.99 -1.60 -6.02
N ARG A 38 -1.11 -2.19 -6.78
CA ARG A 38 -0.88 -3.62 -6.66
C ARG A 38 0.03 -3.88 -5.46
N LYS A 39 -0.26 -4.94 -4.68
CA LYS A 39 0.57 -5.33 -3.53
C LYS A 39 2.07 -5.41 -3.87
N SER A 40 2.41 -5.85 -5.09
CA SER A 40 3.80 -5.92 -5.56
C SER A 40 4.48 -4.56 -5.71
N GLU A 41 3.71 -3.49 -5.92
CA GLU A 41 4.18 -2.11 -5.95
C GLU A 41 4.43 -1.60 -4.52
N SER A 42 3.51 -1.86 -3.58
CA SER A 42 3.74 -1.59 -2.15
C SER A 42 4.95 -2.36 -1.61
N TYR A 43 5.15 -3.62 -2.01
CA TYR A 43 6.30 -4.42 -1.59
C TYR A 43 7.64 -3.87 -2.09
N ALA A 44 7.62 -3.14 -3.21
CA ALA A 44 8.82 -2.57 -3.84
C ALA A 44 9.15 -1.16 -3.36
N LEU A 45 8.34 -0.58 -2.46
CA LEU A 45 8.62 0.75 -1.91
C LEU A 45 9.92 0.74 -1.11
N GLN A 46 10.75 1.75 -1.38
CA GLN A 46 11.94 2.09 -0.61
C GLN A 46 11.74 3.45 0.04
N TRP A 47 12.44 3.73 1.12
CA TRP A 47 12.28 5.03 1.81
C TRP A 47 12.58 6.23 0.92
N LYS A 48 13.48 6.09 -0.06
CA LYS A 48 13.74 7.15 -1.06
C LYS A 48 12.53 7.51 -1.93
N HIS A 49 11.52 6.64 -2.00
CA HIS A 49 10.28 6.88 -2.75
C HIS A 49 9.21 7.61 -1.92
N ILE A 50 9.48 7.85 -0.65
CA ILE A 50 8.53 8.47 0.29
C ILE A 50 9.10 9.78 0.78
N ASN A 51 8.41 10.89 0.47
CA ASN A 51 8.70 12.20 1.00
C ASN A 51 7.64 12.57 2.03
N THR A 52 7.98 12.46 3.32
CA THR A 52 7.04 12.74 4.41
C THR A 52 6.81 14.23 4.62
N GLN A 53 7.74 15.09 4.23
CA GLN A 53 7.57 16.55 4.32
C GLN A 53 6.58 17.06 3.28
N GLU A 54 6.71 16.62 2.03
CA GLU A 54 5.79 16.96 0.95
C GLU A 54 4.55 16.06 0.93
N GLN A 55 4.52 15.03 1.79
CA GLN A 55 3.44 14.04 1.86
C GLN A 55 3.19 13.36 0.51
N GLU A 56 4.24 12.81 -0.08
CA GLU A 56 4.20 12.18 -1.40
C GLU A 56 4.82 10.78 -1.38
N ILE A 57 4.24 9.88 -2.16
CA ILE A 57 4.79 8.56 -2.47
C ILE A 57 4.94 8.42 -3.98
N GLN A 58 6.10 7.94 -4.42
CA GLN A 58 6.37 7.60 -5.81
C GLN A 58 6.28 6.10 -6.02
N LEU A 59 5.40 5.65 -6.92
CA LEU A 59 5.36 4.27 -7.40
C LEU A 59 6.21 4.18 -8.66
N VAL A 60 7.37 3.56 -8.57
CA VAL A 60 8.36 3.50 -9.65
C VAL A 60 8.72 2.08 -10.07
N GLN A 61 8.43 1.10 -9.22
CA GLN A 61 8.80 -0.30 -9.42
C GLN A 61 7.83 -1.25 -8.72
N ALA A 62 7.91 -2.52 -9.07
CA ALA A 62 7.20 -3.62 -8.42
C ALA A 62 8.17 -4.77 -8.15
N LEU A 63 7.88 -5.64 -7.20
CA LEU A 63 8.61 -6.90 -7.03
C LEU A 63 7.94 -7.99 -7.87
N ASP A 64 8.74 -8.78 -8.57
CA ASP A 64 8.27 -9.99 -9.24
C ASP A 64 8.07 -11.14 -8.22
N LYS A 65 7.62 -12.29 -8.72
CA LYS A 65 7.40 -13.48 -7.87
C LYS A 65 8.70 -14.03 -7.24
N TYR A 66 9.85 -13.66 -7.77
CA TYR A 66 11.17 -14.04 -7.26
C TYR A 66 11.79 -12.95 -6.37
N LYS A 67 11.00 -11.92 -6.01
CA LYS A 67 11.42 -10.76 -5.20
C LYS A 67 12.46 -9.85 -5.88
N ASN A 68 12.56 -9.88 -7.20
CA ASN A 68 13.41 -8.98 -7.95
C ASN A 68 12.62 -7.71 -8.33
N PRO A 69 13.22 -6.52 -8.19
CA PRO A 69 12.60 -5.30 -8.64
C PRO A 69 12.49 -5.29 -10.17
N LYS A 70 11.33 -4.88 -10.66
CA LYS A 70 11.08 -4.65 -12.08
C LYS A 70 10.36 -3.32 -12.24
N SER A 71 10.49 -2.72 -13.41
CA SER A 71 9.72 -1.51 -13.72
C SER A 71 8.22 -1.78 -13.63
N THR A 72 7.47 -0.74 -13.30
CA THR A 72 6.00 -0.79 -13.41
C THR A 72 5.60 -1.03 -14.87
N LYS A 73 4.42 -1.60 -15.07
CA LYS A 73 3.90 -1.86 -16.43
C LYS A 73 3.85 -0.53 -17.22
N GLY A 74 4.57 -0.49 -18.35
CA GLY A 74 4.70 0.71 -19.17
C GLY A 74 5.74 1.73 -18.69
N ASN A 75 6.66 1.35 -17.80
CA ASN A 75 7.70 2.24 -17.23
C ASN A 75 7.16 3.55 -16.61
N LYS A 76 5.91 3.56 -16.20
CA LYS A 76 5.31 4.74 -15.57
C LYS A 76 5.81 4.92 -14.15
N LYS A 77 6.24 6.14 -13.86
CA LYS A 77 6.48 6.63 -12.50
C LYS A 77 5.32 7.53 -12.11
N THR A 78 4.69 7.28 -10.96
CA THR A 78 3.61 8.13 -10.48
C THR A 78 3.85 8.57 -9.07
N THR A 79 3.58 9.83 -8.85
CA THR A 79 3.64 10.45 -7.55
C THR A 79 2.22 10.66 -7.05
N PHE A 80 1.93 10.13 -5.87
CA PHE A 80 0.68 10.34 -5.16
C PHE A 80 0.90 11.25 -3.97
N ARG A 81 -0.01 12.17 -3.77
CA ARG A 81 -0.13 12.87 -2.49
C ARG A 81 -0.84 11.95 -1.49
N ILE A 82 -0.33 11.89 -0.26
CA ILE A 82 -0.89 11.03 0.79
C ILE A 82 -1.42 11.87 1.96
N PRO A 83 -2.46 11.39 2.67
CA PRO A 83 -3.01 12.09 3.81
C PRO A 83 -2.10 12.03 5.04
N ASN A 84 -2.37 12.90 6.02
CA ASN A 84 -1.63 12.96 7.28
C ASN A 84 -1.61 11.61 7.99
N GLU A 85 -2.73 10.90 8.02
CA GLU A 85 -2.87 9.61 8.68
C GLU A 85 -1.87 8.58 8.15
N LEU A 86 -1.71 8.47 6.83
CA LEU A 86 -0.74 7.55 6.24
C LEU A 86 0.69 8.04 6.44
N THR A 87 0.91 9.34 6.34
CA THR A 87 2.23 9.94 6.61
C THR A 87 2.70 9.63 8.03
N ASP A 88 1.84 9.81 9.02
CA ASP A 88 2.14 9.54 10.43
C ASP A 88 2.45 8.06 10.67
N LEU A 89 1.67 7.16 10.08
CA LEU A 89 1.91 5.71 10.15
C LEU A 89 3.28 5.33 9.56
N LEU A 90 3.63 5.90 8.40
CA LEU A 90 4.91 5.63 7.74
C LEU A 90 6.09 6.20 8.53
N GLN A 91 5.96 7.38 9.11
CA GLN A 91 6.99 7.99 9.95
C GLN A 91 7.24 7.14 11.21
N GLU A 92 6.18 6.70 11.87
CA GLU A 92 6.29 5.84 13.05
C GLU A 92 6.92 4.49 12.70
N TRP A 93 6.46 3.87 11.60
CA TRP A 93 7.06 2.63 11.13
C TRP A 93 8.55 2.80 10.78
N LYS A 94 8.94 3.89 10.16
CA LYS A 94 10.34 4.17 9.85
C LYS A 94 11.22 4.19 11.10
N LYS A 95 10.75 4.80 12.17
CA LYS A 95 11.46 4.80 13.47
C LYS A 95 11.57 3.39 14.05
N GLN A 96 10.47 2.63 14.06
CA GLN A 96 10.46 1.25 14.57
C GLN A 96 11.37 0.34 13.74
N GLN A 97 11.31 0.42 12.42
CA GLN A 97 12.16 -0.37 11.52
C GLN A 97 13.65 -0.08 11.77
N LYS A 98 14.01 1.21 11.96
CA LYS A 98 15.39 1.58 12.27
C LYS A 98 15.90 0.89 13.54
N ILE A 99 15.09 0.85 14.59
CA ILE A 99 15.41 0.15 15.84
C ILE A 99 15.54 -1.36 15.61
N GLU A 100 14.60 -1.96 14.89
CA GLU A 100 14.62 -3.40 14.59
C GLU A 100 15.86 -3.79 13.78
N LEU A 101 16.18 -3.06 12.71
CA LEU A 101 17.34 -3.32 11.87
C LEU A 101 18.67 -3.15 12.61
N THR A 102 18.75 -2.19 13.53
CA THR A 102 19.94 -1.95 14.34
C THR A 102 20.28 -3.18 15.22
N LYS A 103 19.29 -3.92 15.69
CA LYS A 103 19.50 -5.17 16.44
C LYS A 103 20.24 -6.25 15.64
N PHE A 104 20.19 -6.16 14.31
CA PHE A 104 20.88 -7.07 13.38
C PHE A 104 22.08 -6.41 12.69
N ASN A 105 22.57 -5.27 13.22
CA ASN A 105 23.67 -4.49 12.63
C ASN A 105 23.39 -4.03 11.18
N ILE A 106 22.13 -3.78 10.85
CA ILE A 106 21.72 -3.28 9.54
C ILE A 106 21.38 -1.79 9.66
N ILE A 107 21.98 -0.98 8.79
CA ILE A 107 21.72 0.46 8.71
C ILE A 107 20.52 0.70 7.79
N GLN A 108 19.55 1.47 8.27
CA GLN A 108 18.43 1.92 7.46
C GLN A 108 18.87 3.05 6.52
N THR A 109 19.07 2.73 5.25
CA THR A 109 19.44 3.68 4.20
C THR A 109 18.19 4.14 3.42
N PRO A 110 18.30 5.18 2.57
CA PRO A 110 17.21 5.56 1.65
C PRO A 110 16.76 4.43 0.72
N GLU A 111 17.65 3.47 0.40
CA GLU A 111 17.37 2.31 -0.45
C GLU A 111 16.71 1.15 0.32
N GLN A 112 16.62 1.25 1.66
CA GLN A 112 15.95 0.23 2.47
C GLN A 112 14.50 0.08 2.04
N TYR A 113 14.08 -1.17 1.78
CA TYR A 113 12.67 -1.47 1.54
C TYR A 113 11.84 -1.15 2.77
N VAL A 114 10.70 -0.51 2.55
CA VAL A 114 9.80 -0.09 3.62
C VAL A 114 9.21 -1.29 4.34
N PHE A 115 8.89 -2.35 3.61
CA PHE A 115 8.28 -3.56 4.15
C PHE A 115 9.17 -4.77 3.89
N THR A 116 9.71 -5.31 4.97
CA THR A 116 10.55 -6.52 4.97
C THR A 116 10.16 -7.43 6.12
N TYR A 117 10.67 -8.65 6.13
CA TYR A 117 10.37 -9.63 7.17
C TYR A 117 11.54 -10.61 7.35
N ILE A 118 11.47 -11.44 8.37
CA ILE A 118 12.34 -12.60 8.52
C ILE A 118 11.66 -13.77 7.81
N ASP A 119 12.28 -14.29 6.78
CA ASP A 119 11.71 -15.36 5.98
C ASP A 119 11.78 -16.73 6.68
N THR A 120 11.18 -17.75 6.08
CA THR A 120 11.13 -19.11 6.64
C THR A 120 12.52 -19.78 6.74
N LYS A 121 13.52 -19.24 6.06
CA LYS A 121 14.93 -19.69 6.15
C LYS A 121 15.71 -18.93 7.22
N GLY A 122 15.09 -17.97 7.90
CA GLY A 122 15.74 -17.13 8.91
C GLY A 122 16.50 -15.93 8.32
N ASN A 123 16.36 -15.64 7.02
CA ASN A 123 16.97 -14.44 6.44
C ASN A 123 16.25 -13.19 6.94
N VAL A 124 17.01 -12.33 7.60
CA VAL A 124 16.55 -11.06 8.13
C VAL A 124 16.45 -10.04 6.99
N ASN A 125 15.53 -9.09 7.12
CA ASN A 125 15.36 -7.99 6.16
C ASN A 125 15.10 -8.45 4.72
N SER A 126 14.37 -9.56 4.58
CA SER A 126 13.98 -10.09 3.28
C SER A 126 12.82 -9.32 2.68
N CYS A 127 12.82 -9.15 1.35
CA CYS A 127 11.66 -8.66 0.62
C CYS A 127 10.45 -9.57 0.84
N LEU A 128 9.25 -8.98 0.88
CA LEU A 128 8.01 -9.73 1.07
C LEU A 128 7.77 -10.71 -0.09
N HIS A 129 7.36 -11.93 0.22
CA HIS A 129 6.93 -12.88 -0.80
C HIS A 129 5.54 -12.51 -1.36
N ALA A 130 5.22 -13.04 -2.55
CA ALA A 130 4.03 -12.63 -3.30
C ALA A 130 2.70 -12.73 -2.51
N ASP A 131 2.57 -13.71 -1.62
CA ASP A 131 1.34 -13.95 -0.86
C ASP A 131 1.36 -13.37 0.57
N TYR A 132 2.36 -12.57 0.91
CA TYR A 132 2.53 -12.06 2.27
C TYR A 132 1.26 -11.35 2.79
N LEU A 133 0.78 -10.33 2.10
CA LEU A 133 -0.41 -9.58 2.52
C LEU A 133 -1.67 -10.45 2.46
N ASN A 134 -1.79 -11.33 1.45
CA ASN A 134 -2.90 -12.29 1.37
C ASN A 134 -2.96 -13.18 2.62
N ASN A 135 -1.81 -13.67 3.08
CA ASN A 135 -1.73 -14.53 4.27
C ASN A 135 -2.07 -13.75 5.55
N LYS A 136 -1.65 -12.48 5.65
CA LYS A 136 -2.05 -11.62 6.77
C LYS A 136 -3.56 -11.38 6.79
N MET A 137 -4.16 -11.08 5.64
CA MET A 137 -5.61 -10.93 5.52
C MET A 137 -6.36 -12.23 5.87
N LYS A 138 -5.86 -13.40 5.42
CA LYS A 138 -6.43 -14.69 5.82
C LYS A 138 -6.38 -14.91 7.33
N SER A 139 -5.30 -14.50 7.98
CA SER A 139 -5.16 -14.60 9.43
C SER A 139 -6.13 -13.68 10.17
N VAL A 140 -6.31 -12.46 9.70
CA VAL A 140 -7.33 -11.53 10.22
C VAL A 140 -8.74 -12.12 10.03
N LYS A 141 -9.08 -12.59 8.82
CA LYS A 141 -10.37 -13.24 8.53
C LYS A 141 -10.65 -14.44 9.46
N ARG A 142 -9.62 -15.21 9.82
CA ARG A 142 -9.76 -16.35 10.72
C ARG A 142 -10.13 -15.93 12.14
N ARG A 143 -9.61 -14.79 12.60
CA ARG A 143 -9.96 -14.22 13.92
C ARG A 143 -11.29 -13.47 13.90
N HIS A 144 -11.70 -13.00 12.72
CA HIS A 144 -12.94 -12.26 12.49
C HIS A 144 -13.78 -12.95 11.42
N PRO A 145 -14.44 -14.08 11.75
CA PRO A 145 -15.13 -14.92 10.77
C PRO A 145 -16.33 -14.21 10.11
N GLU A 146 -16.85 -13.15 10.71
CA GLU A 146 -17.92 -12.32 10.19
C GLU A 146 -17.51 -11.49 8.96
N LEU A 147 -16.21 -11.26 8.75
CA LEU A 147 -15.73 -10.47 7.61
C LEU A 147 -16.09 -11.12 6.28
N ALA A 148 -16.47 -10.33 5.28
CA ALA A 148 -16.59 -10.80 3.92
C ALA A 148 -15.23 -11.25 3.37
N HIS A 149 -15.25 -12.26 2.48
CA HIS A 149 -14.00 -12.70 1.83
C HIS A 149 -13.41 -11.58 0.98
N ALA A 150 -12.17 -11.21 1.27
CA ALA A 150 -11.44 -10.19 0.54
C ALA A 150 -9.98 -10.60 0.28
N THR A 151 -9.42 -10.03 -0.77
CA THR A 151 -8.02 -10.09 -1.15
C THR A 151 -7.53 -8.66 -1.40
N PRO A 152 -6.21 -8.40 -1.43
CA PRO A 152 -5.70 -7.07 -1.80
C PRO A 152 -6.29 -6.57 -3.13
N HIS A 153 -6.42 -7.44 -4.12
CA HIS A 153 -7.01 -7.11 -5.40
C HIS A 153 -8.50 -6.71 -5.29
N LYS A 154 -9.28 -7.45 -4.50
CA LYS A 154 -10.69 -7.09 -4.21
C LYS A 154 -10.80 -5.74 -3.50
N LEU A 155 -9.91 -5.44 -2.55
CA LEU A 155 -9.90 -4.15 -1.86
C LEU A 155 -9.65 -3.00 -2.83
N ARG A 156 -8.71 -3.16 -3.76
CA ARG A 156 -8.45 -2.19 -4.84
C ARG A 156 -9.71 -1.95 -5.68
N HIS A 157 -10.39 -3.00 -6.12
CA HIS A 157 -11.64 -2.88 -6.88
C HIS A 157 -12.75 -2.21 -6.05
N THR A 158 -12.85 -2.55 -4.79
CA THR A 158 -13.84 -1.93 -3.89
C THR A 158 -13.57 -0.44 -3.74
N GLY A 159 -12.30 -0.04 -3.54
CA GLY A 159 -11.90 1.37 -3.49
C GLY A 159 -12.30 2.13 -4.75
N ALA A 160 -12.02 1.58 -5.92
CA ALA A 160 -12.41 2.18 -7.20
C ALA A 160 -13.94 2.32 -7.35
N THR A 161 -14.69 1.29 -6.95
CA THR A 161 -16.15 1.30 -7.01
C THR A 161 -16.74 2.36 -6.09
N LEU A 162 -16.22 2.49 -4.87
CA LEU A 162 -16.65 3.49 -3.90
C LEU A 162 -16.29 4.91 -4.34
N ALA A 163 -15.10 5.10 -4.93
CA ALA A 163 -14.71 6.39 -5.51
C ALA A 163 -15.66 6.81 -6.63
N LYS A 164 -16.07 5.88 -7.51
CA LYS A 164 -17.08 6.12 -8.54
C LYS A 164 -18.44 6.52 -7.94
N LYS A 165 -18.90 5.79 -6.93
CA LYS A 165 -20.15 6.11 -6.23
C LYS A 165 -20.10 7.47 -5.54
N ALA A 166 -18.93 7.90 -5.11
CA ALA A 166 -18.70 9.22 -4.52
C ALA A 166 -18.62 10.36 -5.56
N GLY A 167 -18.87 10.07 -6.84
CA GLY A 167 -18.91 11.07 -7.91
C GLY A 167 -17.56 11.34 -8.59
N THR A 168 -16.52 10.54 -8.30
CA THR A 168 -15.23 10.66 -9.00
C THR A 168 -15.39 10.21 -10.45
N SER A 169 -14.85 10.98 -11.39
CA SER A 169 -14.93 10.64 -12.81
C SER A 169 -14.20 9.35 -13.14
N MET A 170 -14.64 8.65 -14.18
CA MET A 170 -13.97 7.41 -14.62
C MET A 170 -12.54 7.67 -15.09
N GLU A 171 -12.31 8.84 -15.69
CA GLU A 171 -10.98 9.28 -16.12
C GLU A 171 -10.05 9.45 -14.91
N ALA A 172 -10.50 10.13 -13.86
CA ALA A 172 -9.71 10.32 -12.63
C ALA A 172 -9.46 9.00 -11.91
N ILE A 173 -10.44 8.09 -11.85
CA ILE A 173 -10.26 6.73 -11.30
C ILE A 173 -9.28 5.95 -12.16
N SER A 174 -9.43 5.99 -13.47
CA SER A 174 -8.51 5.35 -14.41
C SER A 174 -7.11 5.89 -14.25
N GLU A 175 -6.93 7.19 -14.18
CA GLU A 175 -5.63 7.81 -13.95
C GLU A 175 -5.00 7.37 -12.63
N ALA A 176 -5.76 7.36 -11.55
CA ALA A 176 -5.31 6.92 -10.22
C ALA A 176 -5.01 5.41 -10.14
N LEU A 177 -5.66 4.58 -10.96
CA LEU A 177 -5.42 3.13 -11.03
C LEU A 177 -4.44 2.73 -12.14
N THR A 178 -4.26 3.53 -13.18
CA THR A 178 -3.63 3.16 -14.46
C THR A 178 -2.14 3.16 -14.48
N HIS A 179 -1.57 2.99 -13.40
CA HIS A 179 -0.29 2.41 -13.64
C HIS A 179 -0.37 1.09 -14.37
N SER A 180 -1.53 0.60 -14.82
CA SER A 180 -1.59 -0.77 -15.27
C SER A 180 -2.36 -1.13 -16.53
N ASP A 181 -3.34 -0.40 -17.00
CA ASP A 181 -4.19 -0.96 -18.04
C ASP A 181 -4.86 0.01 -19.02
N THR A 182 -4.19 1.04 -19.49
CA THR A 182 -4.65 1.63 -20.76
C THR A 182 -3.49 1.96 -21.68
N ILE A 183 -3.40 1.17 -22.72
CA ILE A 183 -2.83 1.57 -23.99
C ILE A 183 -3.70 2.73 -24.52
N THR A 184 -3.36 3.93 -24.19
CA THR A 184 -3.70 5.08 -24.99
C THR A 184 -2.45 5.92 -25.12
N THR A 185 -1.86 5.78 -26.29
CA THR A 185 -0.83 6.64 -26.85
C THR A 185 -1.29 8.09 -26.75
N LYS A 186 -0.93 8.79 -25.68
CA LYS A 186 -0.83 10.24 -25.68
C LYS A 186 0.56 10.59 -25.21
N THR A 187 1.28 11.22 -26.12
CA THR A 187 2.56 11.88 -25.93
C THR A 187 2.49 12.75 -24.67
N TYR A 188 3.04 12.28 -23.57
CA TYR A 188 3.13 13.09 -22.36
C TYR A 188 4.33 14.01 -22.48
N VAL A 189 4.04 15.29 -22.59
CA VAL A 189 4.97 16.36 -22.25
C VAL A 189 5.32 16.22 -20.76
N ASN A 190 6.60 16.28 -20.43
CA ASN A 190 7.18 16.16 -19.09
C ASN A 190 6.63 17.22 -18.12
N THR A 191 5.45 17.01 -17.60
CA THR A 191 4.97 17.69 -16.41
C THR A 191 4.78 16.61 -15.35
N SER A 192 5.45 16.74 -14.24
CA SER A 192 5.29 15.86 -13.06
C SER A 192 3.89 16.08 -12.48
N ASN A 193 2.91 15.37 -13.02
CA ASN A 193 1.55 15.40 -12.47
C ASN A 193 1.53 14.57 -11.19
N VAL A 194 1.53 15.27 -10.06
CA VAL A 194 1.24 14.68 -8.75
C VAL A 194 -0.27 14.40 -8.70
N ILE A 195 -0.64 13.15 -8.49
CA ILE A 195 -2.04 12.78 -8.28
C ILE A 195 -2.45 13.25 -6.88
N PRO A 196 -3.39 14.21 -6.76
CA PRO A 196 -3.69 14.87 -5.49
C PRO A 196 -4.39 13.95 -4.47
N MET A 197 -5.03 12.89 -4.95
CA MET A 197 -5.72 11.93 -4.08
C MET A 197 -5.79 10.56 -4.73
N ALA A 198 -5.24 9.55 -4.05
CA ALA A 198 -5.33 8.16 -4.50
C ALA A 198 -6.75 7.60 -4.31
N VAL A 199 -7.11 6.58 -5.10
CA VAL A 199 -8.45 5.98 -5.10
C VAL A 199 -8.86 5.44 -3.73
N GLY A 200 -7.93 4.80 -3.02
CA GLY A 200 -8.18 4.30 -1.68
C GLY A 200 -8.46 5.40 -0.67
N GLU A 201 -7.81 6.55 -0.80
CA GLU A 201 -8.06 7.72 0.04
C GLU A 201 -9.46 8.30 -0.21
N ILE A 202 -9.88 8.41 -1.47
CA ILE A 202 -11.23 8.88 -1.83
C ILE A 202 -12.27 7.96 -1.18
N ALA A 203 -12.10 6.65 -1.30
CA ALA A 203 -12.98 5.67 -0.68
C ALA A 203 -13.01 5.81 0.85
N PHE A 204 -11.84 5.90 1.49
CA PHE A 204 -11.69 6.01 2.94
C PHE A 204 -12.34 7.28 3.51
N ARG A 205 -12.16 8.43 2.88
CA ARG A 205 -12.80 9.68 3.31
C ARG A 205 -14.32 9.61 3.29
N ASN A 206 -14.89 8.81 2.38
CA ASN A 206 -16.33 8.60 2.30
C ASN A 206 -16.86 7.59 3.32
N LEU A 207 -16.00 6.77 3.94
CA LEU A 207 -16.37 5.91 5.07
C LEU A 207 -16.58 6.69 6.38
N LYS A 208 -15.90 7.84 6.51
CA LYS A 208 -15.94 8.68 7.73
C LYS A 208 -17.07 9.73 7.72
N LYS A 209 -17.85 9.81 6.65
CA LYS A 209 -19.06 10.64 6.55
C LYS A 209 -20.29 9.84 6.93
#